data_d3cb9f0932daea47762871e6efaa1f34
#
_entry.id   d3cb9f0932daea47762871e6efaa1f34
#
_cell.length_a   1.000
_cell.length_b   1.000
_cell.length_c   1.000
_cell.angle_alpha   90.00
_cell.angle_beta   90.00
_cell.angle_gamma   90.00
#
_symmetry.space_group_name_H-M   'P 1'
#
loop_
_entity.id
_entity.type
_entity.pdbx_description
1 polymer ?
#
loop_
_entity_poly.entity_id
_entity_poly.type
_entity_poly.pdbx_seq_one_letter_code
_entity_poly.pdbx_strand_id
1 'polypeptide(L)'
;YSVPKADIPHIKQLMADGSYTLEKRTVLPSSSAVNWASMFMGAGPELHGYTQWGSKTPELPSRVLNQHGIFPTIFQLLRDARPEAEIGCLYEWDGIKYLVDTLALSHYAQAPDYNKHPEALCGMAEKYIKEKQPTLLAICFDNPDHAGHQAGHNTPEYYAKLKELDGYVSRIIQAVTEAGMLKETIFVVTADHGGIEKGHGGKTMQEMQTPFIISGKNIKKEGEFHESMMQY
;
A
#
# COMPACT_ATOMS: atom_id res chain seq x y z
N TYR A 1 -7.73 12.02 8.72
CA TYR A 1 -7.22 12.92 9.78
C TYR A 1 -5.94 13.63 9.35
N SER A 2 -4.94 12.93 8.84
CA SER A 2 -3.63 13.53 8.54
C SER A 2 -3.55 14.18 7.16
N VAL A 3 -4.12 13.55 6.12
CA VAL A 3 -4.02 13.99 4.72
C VAL A 3 -4.43 15.46 4.51
N PRO A 4 -5.56 15.96 5.04
CA PRO A 4 -5.93 17.37 4.84
C PRO A 4 -4.93 18.36 5.42
N LYS A 5 -4.25 18.00 6.51
CA LYS A 5 -3.33 18.87 7.27
C LYS A 5 -1.89 18.81 6.78
N ALA A 6 -1.51 17.72 6.10
CA ALA A 6 -0.14 17.48 5.68
C ALA A 6 0.27 18.35 4.48
N ASP A 7 1.56 18.72 4.45
CA ASP A 7 2.21 19.35 3.30
C ASP A 7 2.67 18.25 2.32
N ILE A 8 1.73 17.77 1.51
CA ILE A 8 1.88 16.65 0.57
C ILE A 8 1.35 17.04 -0.82
N PRO A 9 1.99 17.99 -1.51
CA PRO A 9 1.47 18.55 -2.74
C PRO A 9 1.32 17.54 -3.87
N HIS A 10 2.20 16.53 -3.99
CA HIS A 10 2.15 15.55 -5.08
C HIS A 10 1.01 14.54 -4.88
N ILE A 11 0.78 14.08 -3.65
CA ILE A 11 -0.37 13.24 -3.31
C ILE A 11 -1.66 14.04 -3.51
N LYS A 12 -1.71 15.31 -3.09
CA LYS A 12 -2.87 16.19 -3.33
C LYS A 12 -3.10 16.45 -4.83
N GLN A 13 -2.05 16.46 -5.64
CA GLN A 13 -2.20 16.54 -7.09
C GLN A 13 -2.85 15.28 -7.67
N LEU A 14 -2.46 14.07 -7.20
CA LEU A 14 -3.14 12.83 -7.59
C LEU A 14 -4.63 12.84 -7.19
N MET A 15 -4.97 13.39 -6.01
CA MET A 15 -6.37 13.59 -5.59
C MET A 15 -7.12 14.51 -6.55
N ALA A 16 -6.50 15.62 -6.95
CA ALA A 16 -7.10 16.59 -7.88
C ALA A 16 -7.24 16.04 -9.31
N ASP A 17 -6.36 15.12 -9.70
CA ASP A 17 -6.34 14.51 -11.04
C ASP A 17 -7.13 13.18 -11.12
N GLY A 18 -7.76 12.76 -10.06
CA GLY A 18 -8.48 11.50 -9.99
C GLY A 18 -9.72 11.53 -9.11
N SER A 19 -9.96 10.43 -8.43
CA SER A 19 -11.01 10.27 -7.43
C SER A 19 -10.42 9.76 -6.12
N TYR A 20 -10.99 10.14 -4.99
CA TYR A 20 -10.47 9.71 -3.71
C TYR A 20 -11.54 9.67 -2.63
N THR A 21 -11.28 8.91 -1.58
CA THR A 21 -11.97 9.02 -0.30
C THR A 21 -10.95 9.03 0.85
N LEU A 22 -11.26 9.76 1.91
CA LEU A 22 -10.48 9.74 3.15
C LEU A 22 -11.12 8.84 4.23
N GLU A 23 -12.17 8.12 3.85
CA GLU A 23 -13.03 7.35 4.75
C GLU A 23 -13.06 5.84 4.45
N LYS A 24 -12.08 5.34 3.66
CA LYS A 24 -11.93 3.90 3.47
C LYS A 24 -11.75 3.21 4.83
N ARG A 25 -12.46 2.10 5.05
CA ARG A 25 -12.45 1.36 6.32
C ARG A 25 -11.50 0.17 6.27
N THR A 26 -10.60 0.13 7.24
CA THR A 26 -9.79 -1.06 7.52
C THR A 26 -10.64 -2.17 8.13
N VAL A 27 -10.13 -3.40 8.10
CA VAL A 27 -10.70 -4.50 8.88
C VAL A 27 -10.12 -4.51 10.31
N LEU A 28 -10.79 -5.19 11.23
CA LEU A 28 -10.32 -5.38 12.60
C LEU A 28 -9.57 -6.72 12.76
N PRO A 29 -8.49 -6.71 13.54
CA PRO A 29 -7.84 -5.56 14.16
C PRO A 29 -7.22 -4.62 13.11
N SER A 30 -7.20 -3.30 13.38
CA SER A 30 -6.60 -2.31 12.50
C SER A 30 -5.07 -2.38 12.57
N SER A 31 -4.51 -3.46 12.04
CA SER A 31 -3.09 -3.80 12.15
C SER A 31 -2.52 -4.37 10.85
N SER A 32 -1.20 -4.33 10.73
CA SER A 32 -0.48 -4.45 9.46
C SER A 32 -0.75 -5.76 8.72
N ALA A 33 -0.40 -6.93 9.24
CA ALA A 33 -0.55 -8.17 8.47
C ALA A 33 -2.00 -8.44 8.05
N VAL A 34 -2.97 -8.16 8.94
CA VAL A 34 -4.40 -8.38 8.66
C VAL A 34 -4.87 -7.51 7.51
N ASN A 35 -4.50 -6.23 7.51
CA ASN A 35 -4.99 -5.28 6.51
C ASN A 35 -4.20 -5.33 5.20
N TRP A 36 -2.89 -5.61 5.23
CA TRP A 36 -2.14 -5.92 4.01
C TRP A 36 -2.66 -7.19 3.33
N ALA A 37 -2.92 -8.27 4.11
CA ALA A 37 -3.53 -9.48 3.58
C ALA A 37 -4.90 -9.16 2.95
N SER A 38 -5.76 -8.40 3.63
CA SER A 38 -7.08 -8.04 3.12
C SER A 38 -6.99 -7.26 1.80
N MET A 39 -6.05 -6.31 1.67
CA MET A 39 -5.84 -5.56 0.41
C MET A 39 -5.35 -6.46 -0.73
N PHE A 40 -4.34 -7.29 -0.48
CA PHE A 40 -3.77 -8.12 -1.53
C PHE A 40 -4.66 -9.31 -1.94
N MET A 41 -5.49 -9.78 -1.02
CA MET A 41 -6.35 -10.95 -1.19
C MET A 41 -7.81 -10.59 -1.54
N GLY A 42 -8.19 -9.31 -1.44
CA GLY A 42 -9.56 -8.88 -1.72
C GLY A 42 -10.60 -9.54 -0.82
N ALA A 43 -10.28 -9.81 0.45
CA ALA A 43 -11.09 -10.57 1.38
C ALA A 43 -10.85 -10.14 2.83
N GLY A 44 -11.83 -10.37 3.70
CA GLY A 44 -11.69 -10.15 5.13
C GLY A 44 -10.95 -11.29 5.85
N PRO A 45 -10.51 -11.06 7.10
CA PRO A 45 -9.76 -12.03 7.90
C PRO A 45 -10.50 -13.34 8.15
N GLU A 46 -11.82 -13.33 8.14
CA GLU A 46 -12.68 -14.52 8.25
C GLU A 46 -12.56 -15.45 7.03
N LEU A 47 -12.03 -14.95 5.92
CA LEU A 47 -11.83 -15.70 4.68
C LEU A 47 -10.38 -16.10 4.47
N HIS A 48 -9.44 -15.15 4.60
CA HIS A 48 -8.02 -15.44 4.36
C HIS A 48 -7.29 -16.00 5.59
N GLY A 49 -7.83 -15.80 6.81
CA GLY A 49 -7.33 -16.43 8.03
C GLY A 49 -6.21 -15.71 8.77
N TYR A 50 -5.65 -14.64 8.22
CA TYR A 50 -4.65 -13.80 8.90
C TYR A 50 -5.34 -12.88 9.90
N THR A 51 -5.05 -13.00 11.20
CA THR A 51 -5.82 -12.33 12.26
C THR A 51 -4.99 -11.51 13.25
N GLN A 52 -3.65 -11.54 13.14
CA GLN A 52 -2.75 -10.85 14.06
C GLN A 52 -1.81 -9.90 13.31
N TRP A 53 -1.27 -8.90 14.01
CA TRP A 53 -0.44 -7.84 13.43
C TRP A 53 0.81 -8.37 12.70
N GLY A 54 1.39 -9.46 13.18
CA GLY A 54 2.63 -10.06 12.65
C GLY A 54 2.43 -11.44 12.04
N SER A 55 1.21 -11.80 11.61
CA SER A 55 0.90 -13.09 11.01
C SER A 55 1.86 -13.40 9.85
N LYS A 56 2.51 -14.56 9.92
CA LYS A 56 3.33 -15.11 8.84
C LYS A 56 2.65 -16.26 8.10
N THR A 57 1.67 -16.85 8.75
CA THR A 57 0.76 -17.88 8.25
C THR A 57 -0.63 -17.57 8.77
N PRO A 58 -1.70 -18.00 8.10
CA PRO A 58 -3.04 -17.78 8.62
C PRO A 58 -3.26 -18.54 9.93
N GLU A 59 -3.79 -17.86 10.96
CA GLU A 59 -4.16 -18.46 12.24
C GLU A 59 -5.46 -19.26 12.16
N LEU A 60 -6.34 -18.88 11.22
CA LEU A 60 -7.55 -19.62 10.90
C LEU A 60 -7.38 -20.27 9.52
N PRO A 61 -7.96 -21.45 9.30
CA PRO A 61 -7.94 -22.06 7.97
C PRO A 61 -8.50 -21.13 6.92
N SER A 62 -7.73 -20.81 5.89
CA SER A 62 -8.20 -20.04 4.74
C SER A 62 -9.35 -20.78 4.04
N ARG A 63 -10.38 -20.08 3.66
CA ARG A 63 -11.58 -20.64 3.01
C ARG A 63 -11.30 -21.29 1.67
N VAL A 64 -10.32 -20.78 0.96
CA VAL A 64 -9.84 -21.27 -0.32
C VAL A 64 -8.33 -21.08 -0.40
N LEU A 65 -7.67 -21.99 -1.08
CA LEU A 65 -6.24 -21.88 -1.40
C LEU A 65 -6.09 -21.95 -2.92
N ASN A 66 -5.17 -21.16 -3.43
CA ASN A 66 -4.73 -21.26 -4.82
C ASN A 66 -3.76 -22.45 -5.00
N GLN A 67 -3.24 -22.63 -6.21
CA GLN A 67 -2.29 -23.69 -6.57
C GLN A 67 -0.95 -23.60 -5.81
N HIS A 68 -0.64 -22.46 -5.20
CA HIS A 68 0.58 -22.23 -4.43
C HIS A 68 0.36 -22.42 -2.91
N GLY A 69 -0.87 -22.80 -2.49
CA GLY A 69 -1.18 -23.05 -1.09
C GLY A 69 -1.41 -21.81 -0.23
N ILE A 70 -1.68 -20.67 -0.85
CA ILE A 70 -2.04 -19.40 -0.20
C ILE A 70 -3.45 -18.97 -0.65
N PHE A 71 -4.14 -18.14 0.14
CA PHE A 71 -5.39 -17.52 -0.30
C PHE A 71 -5.14 -16.72 -1.60
N PRO A 72 -6.04 -16.75 -2.60
CA PRO A 72 -5.86 -16.03 -3.87
C PRO A 72 -5.51 -14.57 -3.67
N THR A 73 -4.54 -14.07 -4.44
CA THR A 73 -4.07 -12.69 -4.37
C THR A 73 -4.23 -11.98 -5.70
N ILE A 74 -4.27 -10.65 -5.68
CA ILE A 74 -4.26 -9.83 -6.90
C ILE A 74 -3.06 -10.17 -7.81
N PHE A 75 -1.92 -10.54 -7.23
CA PHE A 75 -0.71 -10.91 -7.98
C PHE A 75 -0.92 -12.21 -8.75
N GLN A 76 -1.48 -13.24 -8.10
CA GLN A 76 -1.77 -14.52 -8.73
C GLN A 76 -2.86 -14.38 -9.79
N LEU A 77 -3.93 -13.64 -9.52
CA LEU A 77 -4.99 -13.41 -10.50
C LEU A 77 -4.45 -12.71 -11.76
N LEU A 78 -3.56 -11.74 -11.60
CA LEU A 78 -2.91 -11.11 -12.74
C LEU A 78 -1.98 -12.07 -13.49
N ARG A 79 -1.19 -12.87 -12.78
CA ARG A 79 -0.32 -13.88 -13.38
C ARG A 79 -1.09 -14.90 -14.21
N ASP A 80 -2.23 -15.37 -13.70
CA ASP A 80 -3.09 -16.33 -14.40
C ASP A 80 -3.72 -15.70 -15.65
N ALA A 81 -4.17 -14.45 -15.56
CA ALA A 81 -4.75 -13.73 -16.67
C ALA A 81 -3.73 -13.29 -17.72
N ARG A 82 -2.49 -13.02 -17.31
CA ARG A 82 -1.38 -12.54 -18.15
C ARG A 82 -0.07 -13.21 -17.72
N PRO A 83 0.24 -14.42 -18.22
CA PRO A 83 1.44 -15.18 -17.82
C PRO A 83 2.76 -14.42 -18.00
N GLU A 84 2.85 -13.51 -18.99
CA GLU A 84 4.05 -12.72 -19.29
C GLU A 84 4.13 -11.39 -18.53
N ALA A 85 3.14 -11.07 -17.67
CA ALA A 85 3.13 -9.79 -16.96
C ALA A 85 4.35 -9.66 -16.02
N GLU A 86 5.01 -8.51 -16.07
CA GLU A 86 6.01 -8.15 -15.06
C GLU A 86 5.30 -7.66 -13.81
N ILE A 87 5.46 -8.37 -12.71
CA ILE A 87 4.74 -8.14 -11.45
C ILE A 87 5.75 -8.01 -10.32
N GLY A 88 5.78 -6.85 -9.65
CA GLY A 88 6.73 -6.55 -8.59
C GLY A 88 6.07 -6.25 -7.24
N CYS A 89 6.80 -6.57 -6.16
CA CYS A 89 6.47 -6.13 -4.81
C CYS A 89 7.74 -5.73 -4.08
N LEU A 90 7.83 -4.46 -3.71
CA LEU A 90 8.97 -3.89 -2.98
C LEU A 90 8.50 -3.36 -1.63
N TYR A 91 9.22 -3.64 -0.56
CA TYR A 91 8.73 -3.35 0.78
C TYR A 91 9.85 -3.06 1.77
N GLU A 92 9.52 -2.36 2.85
CA GLU A 92 10.41 -2.13 3.99
C GLU A 92 10.16 -3.15 5.10
N TRP A 93 8.90 -3.35 5.51
CA TRP A 93 8.55 -4.31 6.54
C TRP A 93 8.57 -5.76 6.03
N ASP A 94 9.40 -6.61 6.67
CA ASP A 94 9.59 -8.02 6.26
C ASP A 94 8.31 -8.88 6.29
N GLY A 95 7.28 -8.45 7.03
CA GLY A 95 5.99 -9.13 7.08
C GLY A 95 5.28 -9.24 5.74
N ILE A 96 5.48 -8.30 4.83
CA ILE A 96 4.82 -8.27 3.51
C ILE A 96 5.04 -9.56 2.71
N LYS A 97 6.23 -10.12 2.73
CA LYS A 97 6.55 -11.35 1.96
C LYS A 97 5.69 -12.57 2.31
N TYR A 98 5.08 -12.58 3.50
CA TYR A 98 4.20 -13.67 3.94
C TYR A 98 2.73 -13.47 3.53
N LEU A 99 2.41 -12.30 3.00
CA LEU A 99 1.04 -11.88 2.67
C LEU A 99 0.82 -11.77 1.15
N VAL A 100 1.89 -11.94 0.38
CA VAL A 100 1.87 -11.94 -1.09
C VAL A 100 2.15 -13.35 -1.61
N ASP A 101 1.62 -13.67 -2.77
CA ASP A 101 1.96 -14.91 -3.47
C ASP A 101 3.30 -14.72 -4.20
N THR A 102 4.41 -15.06 -3.54
CA THR A 102 5.75 -14.86 -4.08
C THR A 102 6.02 -15.67 -5.36
N LEU A 103 5.29 -16.77 -5.59
CA LEU A 103 5.40 -17.57 -6.81
C LEU A 103 4.68 -16.92 -8.01
N ALA A 104 3.78 -15.99 -7.76
CA ALA A 104 3.12 -15.20 -8.80
C ALA A 104 3.93 -13.97 -9.22
N LEU A 105 4.89 -13.53 -8.41
CA LEU A 105 5.70 -12.34 -8.66
C LEU A 105 6.88 -12.62 -9.62
N SER A 106 7.20 -11.63 -10.45
CA SER A 106 8.45 -11.62 -11.23
C SER A 106 9.63 -11.18 -10.36
N HIS A 107 9.36 -10.29 -9.42
CA HIS A 107 10.36 -9.77 -8.49
C HIS A 107 9.72 -9.33 -7.18
N TYR A 108 10.35 -9.68 -6.07
CA TYR A 108 10.05 -9.09 -4.77
C TYR A 108 11.34 -8.87 -3.99
N ALA A 109 11.41 -7.78 -3.25
CA ALA A 109 12.61 -7.46 -2.48
C ALA A 109 12.27 -6.57 -1.29
N GLN A 110 12.94 -6.84 -0.17
CA GLN A 110 12.97 -5.98 0.98
C GLN A 110 14.03 -4.90 0.80
N ALA A 111 13.66 -3.66 1.05
CA ALA A 111 14.62 -2.55 1.10
C ALA A 111 15.54 -2.66 2.33
N PRO A 112 16.76 -2.12 2.27
CA PRO A 112 17.60 -1.94 3.43
C PRO A 112 16.89 -1.16 4.56
N ASP A 113 17.42 -1.28 5.78
CA ASP A 113 16.93 -0.54 6.96
C ASP A 113 16.72 0.94 6.65
N TYR A 114 15.46 1.37 6.60
CA TYR A 114 15.06 2.74 6.26
C TYR A 114 15.52 3.80 7.29
N ASN A 115 15.87 3.40 8.51
CA ASN A 115 16.47 4.32 9.48
C ASN A 115 17.89 4.73 9.07
N LYS A 116 18.58 3.89 8.32
CA LYS A 116 19.93 4.16 7.78
C LYS A 116 19.88 4.60 6.31
N HIS A 117 18.90 4.12 5.59
CA HIS A 117 18.75 4.31 4.15
C HIS A 117 17.30 4.71 3.80
N PRO A 118 16.82 5.89 4.23
CA PRO A 118 15.39 6.24 4.16
C PRO A 118 14.82 6.30 2.73
N GLU A 119 15.69 6.52 1.75
CA GLU A 119 15.27 6.59 0.33
C GLU A 119 15.46 5.29 -0.46
N ALA A 120 15.96 4.23 0.18
CA ALA A 120 16.35 3.00 -0.52
C ALA A 120 15.19 2.36 -1.27
N LEU A 121 14.01 2.24 -0.65
CA LEU A 121 12.83 1.67 -1.29
C LEU A 121 12.40 2.49 -2.51
N CYS A 122 12.41 3.81 -2.41
CA CYS A 122 12.11 4.70 -3.54
C CYS A 122 13.09 4.47 -4.69
N GLY A 123 14.41 4.44 -4.41
CA GLY A 123 15.44 4.17 -5.42
C GLY A 123 15.30 2.80 -6.08
N MET A 124 14.94 1.77 -5.31
CA MET A 124 14.64 0.44 -5.84
C MET A 124 13.42 0.48 -6.79
N ALA A 125 12.37 1.19 -6.42
CA ALA A 125 11.18 1.34 -7.24
C ALA A 125 11.47 2.10 -8.54
N GLU A 126 12.20 3.22 -8.47
CA GLU A 126 12.63 3.99 -9.65
C GLU A 126 13.41 3.11 -10.65
N LYS A 127 14.38 2.35 -10.14
CA LYS A 127 15.19 1.44 -10.95
C LYS A 127 14.30 0.37 -11.61
N TYR A 128 13.47 -0.29 -10.81
CA TYR A 128 12.61 -1.37 -11.30
C TYR A 128 11.61 -0.88 -12.36
N ILE A 129 10.99 0.28 -12.15
CA ILE A 129 10.09 0.91 -13.11
C ILE A 129 10.81 1.17 -14.44
N LYS A 130 11.99 1.79 -14.42
CA LYS A 130 12.76 2.15 -15.63
C LYS A 130 13.27 0.93 -16.39
N GLU A 131 13.73 -0.10 -15.68
CA GLU A 131 14.35 -1.28 -16.30
C GLU A 131 13.33 -2.34 -16.74
N LYS A 132 12.23 -2.49 -16.01
CA LYS A 132 11.28 -3.60 -16.18
C LYS A 132 9.90 -3.19 -16.68
N GLN A 133 9.51 -1.94 -16.52
CA GLN A 133 8.20 -1.43 -16.92
C GLN A 133 7.05 -2.33 -16.44
N PRO A 134 6.89 -2.54 -15.12
CA PRO A 134 6.00 -3.54 -14.57
C PRO A 134 4.52 -3.28 -14.92
N THR A 135 3.78 -4.36 -15.13
CA THR A 135 2.32 -4.32 -15.28
C THR A 135 1.64 -4.01 -13.96
N LEU A 136 2.19 -4.52 -12.84
CA LEU A 136 1.75 -4.23 -11.48
C LEU A 136 2.98 -4.10 -10.58
N LEU A 137 3.06 -3.02 -9.82
CA LEU A 137 4.08 -2.82 -8.79
C LEU A 137 3.43 -2.37 -7.50
N ALA A 138 3.57 -3.18 -6.45
CA ALA A 138 3.26 -2.78 -5.09
C ALA A 138 4.53 -2.23 -4.43
N ILE A 139 4.45 -1.06 -3.78
CA ILE A 139 5.52 -0.42 -3.04
C ILE A 139 5.01 -0.14 -1.63
N CYS A 140 5.53 -0.85 -0.64
CA CYS A 140 5.02 -0.83 0.73
C CYS A 140 6.03 -0.15 1.65
N PHE A 141 5.81 1.14 1.93
CA PHE A 141 6.57 1.90 2.91
C PHE A 141 6.10 1.56 4.33
N ASP A 142 7.03 1.48 5.29
CA ASP A 142 6.75 1.30 6.72
C ASP A 142 6.39 2.63 7.40
N ASN A 143 6.86 3.73 6.84
CA ASN A 143 6.47 5.06 7.25
C ASN A 143 5.15 5.49 6.55
N PRO A 144 4.33 6.32 7.20
CA PRO A 144 4.59 7.09 8.42
C PRO A 144 4.27 6.37 9.73
N ASP A 145 3.90 5.08 9.71
CA ASP A 145 3.52 4.33 10.92
C ASP A 145 4.68 4.24 11.92
N HIS A 146 5.90 3.94 11.44
CA HIS A 146 7.08 3.91 12.29
C HIS A 146 7.29 5.26 13.04
N ALA A 147 7.14 6.39 12.35
CA ALA A 147 7.22 7.71 12.99
C ALA A 147 6.08 7.91 14.00
N GLY A 148 4.88 7.36 13.72
CA GLY A 148 3.75 7.34 14.63
C GLY A 148 4.06 6.60 15.93
N HIS A 149 4.68 5.43 15.85
CA HIS A 149 5.10 4.65 17.02
C HIS A 149 6.17 5.38 17.84
N GLN A 150 7.10 6.07 17.20
CA GLN A 150 8.17 6.79 17.90
C GLN A 150 7.72 8.09 18.54
N ALA A 151 7.14 8.98 17.75
CA ALA A 151 6.81 10.36 18.17
C ALA A 151 5.32 10.55 18.50
N GLY A 152 4.46 9.70 17.97
CA GLY A 152 3.00 9.81 18.01
C GLY A 152 2.41 10.22 16.67
N HIS A 153 1.24 9.69 16.36
CA HIS A 153 0.46 10.09 15.20
C HIS A 153 -0.01 11.55 15.35
N ASN A 154 -0.07 12.28 14.25
CA ASN A 154 -0.43 13.71 14.21
C ASN A 154 0.56 14.65 14.91
N THR A 155 1.80 14.25 15.16
CA THR A 155 2.86 15.12 15.65
C THR A 155 3.63 15.81 14.51
N PRO A 156 4.43 16.86 14.78
CA PRO A 156 5.28 17.49 13.76
C PRO A 156 6.22 16.50 13.06
N GLU A 157 6.79 15.55 13.80
CA GLU A 157 7.68 14.51 13.29
C GLU A 157 6.94 13.56 12.32
N TYR A 158 5.71 13.18 12.65
CA TYR A 158 4.84 12.39 11.78
C TYR A 158 4.54 13.14 10.47
N TYR A 159 4.22 14.43 10.54
CA TYR A 159 3.96 15.24 9.35
C TYR A 159 5.22 15.49 8.52
N ALA A 160 6.37 15.64 9.15
CA ALA A 160 7.65 15.73 8.44
C ALA A 160 7.92 14.44 7.62
N LYS A 161 7.58 13.27 8.18
CA LYS A 161 7.71 12.00 7.48
C LYS A 161 6.70 11.85 6.34
N LEU A 162 5.47 12.33 6.51
CA LEU A 162 4.49 12.37 5.39
C LEU A 162 4.98 13.25 4.24
N LYS A 163 5.60 14.39 4.54
CA LYS A 163 6.20 15.26 3.51
C LYS A 163 7.36 14.58 2.77
N GLU A 164 8.19 13.84 3.49
CA GLU A 164 9.27 13.05 2.89
C GLU A 164 8.72 11.98 1.93
N LEU A 165 7.69 11.24 2.36
CA LEU A 165 7.01 10.23 1.52
C LEU A 165 6.35 10.86 0.28
N ASP A 166 5.78 12.03 0.39
CA ASP A 166 5.25 12.78 -0.76
C ASP A 166 6.34 13.07 -1.80
N GLY A 167 7.55 13.38 -1.34
CA GLY A 167 8.74 13.50 -2.21
C GLY A 167 9.06 12.18 -2.93
N TYR A 168 8.93 11.04 -2.25
CA TYR A 168 9.13 9.72 -2.89
C TYR A 168 8.03 9.41 -3.91
N VAL A 169 6.78 9.77 -3.64
CA VAL A 169 5.68 9.65 -4.61
C VAL A 169 5.98 10.47 -5.86
N SER A 170 6.49 11.70 -5.72
CA SER A 170 6.92 12.53 -6.84
C SER A 170 7.99 11.85 -7.70
N ARG A 171 9.03 11.29 -7.06
CA ARG A 171 10.11 10.56 -7.75
C ARG A 171 9.60 9.32 -8.49
N ILE A 172 8.68 8.57 -7.90
CA ILE A 172 8.03 7.41 -8.54
C ILE A 172 7.23 7.86 -9.78
N ILE A 173 6.43 8.92 -9.69
CA ILE A 173 5.71 9.48 -10.83
C ILE A 173 6.68 9.92 -11.94
N GLN A 174 7.79 10.54 -11.57
CA GLN A 174 8.82 10.93 -12.53
C GLN A 174 9.45 9.71 -13.20
N ALA A 175 9.77 8.64 -12.46
CA ALA A 175 10.30 7.40 -13.03
C ALA A 175 9.34 6.76 -14.04
N VAL A 176 8.04 6.73 -13.73
CA VAL A 176 6.99 6.27 -14.65
C VAL A 176 6.93 7.16 -15.91
N THR A 177 7.09 8.46 -15.75
CA THR A 177 7.11 9.42 -16.87
C THR A 177 8.32 9.21 -17.78
N GLU A 178 9.52 9.09 -17.18
CA GLU A 178 10.78 8.83 -17.90
C GLU A 178 10.79 7.47 -18.61
N ALA A 179 10.10 6.48 -18.05
CA ALA A 179 9.89 5.18 -18.70
C ALA A 179 8.84 5.20 -19.83
N GLY A 180 8.20 6.35 -20.09
CA GLY A 180 7.17 6.49 -21.13
C GLY A 180 5.82 5.85 -20.77
N MET A 181 5.59 5.48 -19.51
CA MET A 181 4.42 4.71 -19.05
C MET A 181 3.27 5.58 -18.54
N LEU A 182 3.48 6.88 -18.33
CA LEU A 182 2.53 7.73 -17.59
C LEU A 182 1.09 7.65 -18.11
N LYS A 183 0.91 7.66 -19.45
CA LYS A 183 -0.42 7.63 -20.09
C LYS A 183 -1.15 6.30 -19.91
N GLU A 184 -0.42 5.23 -19.59
CA GLU A 184 -0.95 3.89 -19.42
C GLU A 184 -1.02 3.45 -17.94
N THR A 185 -0.55 4.31 -17.03
CA THR A 185 -0.45 4.00 -15.61
C THR A 185 -1.67 4.49 -14.83
N ILE A 186 -2.08 3.65 -13.86
CA ILE A 186 -2.99 4.02 -12.78
C ILE A 186 -2.17 4.05 -11.50
N PHE A 187 -2.22 5.16 -10.78
CA PHE A 187 -1.65 5.31 -9.45
C PHE A 187 -2.72 5.06 -8.40
N VAL A 188 -2.39 4.23 -7.41
CA VAL A 188 -3.20 4.04 -6.20
C VAL A 188 -2.34 4.38 -5.00
N VAL A 189 -2.80 5.31 -4.17
CA VAL A 189 -2.16 5.63 -2.88
C VAL A 189 -3.15 5.32 -1.77
N THR A 190 -2.73 4.46 -0.85
CA THR A 190 -3.58 4.00 0.25
C THR A 190 -2.74 3.66 1.47
N ALA A 191 -3.38 3.29 2.57
CA ALA A 191 -2.73 2.77 3.78
C ALA A 191 -3.49 1.55 4.29
N ASP A 192 -2.80 0.69 5.00
CA ASP A 192 -3.35 -0.52 5.61
C ASP A 192 -4.18 -0.20 6.86
N HIS A 193 -3.75 0.74 7.67
CA HIS A 193 -4.48 1.24 8.85
C HIS A 193 -4.14 2.71 9.14
N GLY A 194 -4.86 3.31 10.05
CA GLY A 194 -4.50 4.57 10.66
C GLY A 194 -3.82 4.35 12.02
N GLY A 195 -3.81 5.38 12.87
CA GLY A 195 -3.22 5.26 14.20
C GLY A 195 -3.65 6.38 15.13
N ILE A 196 -3.49 6.15 16.42
CA ILE A 196 -3.78 7.11 17.49
C ILE A 196 -2.66 7.06 18.53
N GLU A 197 -2.27 8.23 19.06
CA GLU A 197 -1.14 8.32 19.96
C GLU A 197 0.10 7.63 19.37
N LYS A 198 0.63 6.60 20.02
CA LYS A 198 1.78 5.84 19.56
C LYS A 198 1.43 4.42 19.10
N GLY A 199 0.18 4.16 18.72
CA GLY A 199 -0.26 2.80 18.38
C GLY A 199 -1.42 2.74 17.40
N HIS A 200 -1.84 1.52 17.14
CA HIS A 200 -2.98 1.14 16.32
C HIS A 200 -3.44 -0.28 16.71
N GLY A 201 -4.43 -0.85 16.03
CA GLY A 201 -4.98 -2.19 16.30
C GLY A 201 -6.37 -2.16 16.89
N GLY A 202 -6.82 -0.98 17.33
CA GLY A 202 -8.14 -0.75 17.92
C GLY A 202 -9.21 -0.40 16.89
N LYS A 203 -10.33 0.08 17.41
CA LYS A 203 -11.56 0.33 16.64
C LYS A 203 -11.94 1.81 16.55
N THR A 204 -11.03 2.71 16.93
CA THR A 204 -11.30 4.15 16.78
C THR A 204 -11.30 4.54 15.32
N MET A 205 -12.01 5.61 14.97
CA MET A 205 -12.06 6.12 13.60
C MET A 205 -10.67 6.53 13.11
N GLN A 206 -9.80 7.00 14.00
CA GLN A 206 -8.42 7.37 13.68
C GLN A 206 -7.57 6.16 13.28
N GLU A 207 -7.83 4.99 13.83
CA GLU A 207 -7.15 3.74 13.49
C GLU A 207 -7.76 3.06 12.27
N MET A 208 -9.07 3.22 12.06
CA MET A 208 -9.81 2.48 11.03
C MET A 208 -10.01 3.24 9.72
N GLN A 209 -9.96 4.58 9.71
CA GLN A 209 -10.12 5.35 8.47
C GLN A 209 -8.77 5.62 7.82
N THR A 210 -8.67 5.25 6.55
CA THR A 210 -7.49 5.44 5.72
C THR A 210 -7.85 6.08 4.39
N PRO A 211 -6.90 6.75 3.71
CA PRO A 211 -7.14 7.27 2.38
C PRO A 211 -7.19 6.15 1.34
N PHE A 212 -7.97 6.37 0.30
CA PHE A 212 -7.85 5.69 -0.99
C PHE A 212 -7.89 6.75 -2.07
N ILE A 213 -6.82 6.85 -2.84
CA ILE A 213 -6.64 7.83 -3.90
C ILE A 213 -6.32 7.05 -5.17
N ILE A 214 -7.03 7.30 -6.24
CA ILE A 214 -6.82 6.67 -7.53
C ILE A 214 -6.78 7.72 -8.64
N SER A 215 -5.76 7.67 -9.48
CA SER A 215 -5.55 8.64 -10.56
C SER A 215 -4.85 7.97 -11.74
N GLY A 216 -5.04 8.48 -12.94
CA GLY A 216 -4.34 8.01 -14.13
C GLY A 216 -5.26 7.53 -15.26
N LYS A 217 -4.80 6.54 -16.01
CA LYS A 217 -5.48 6.07 -17.23
C LYS A 217 -6.94 5.67 -16.96
N ASN A 218 -7.85 6.28 -17.69
CA ASN A 218 -9.30 6.01 -17.64
C ASN A 218 -9.96 6.25 -16.26
N ILE A 219 -9.25 6.86 -15.31
CA ILE A 219 -9.84 7.27 -14.04
C ILE A 219 -10.54 8.61 -14.21
N LYS A 220 -11.77 8.68 -13.76
CA LYS A 220 -12.53 9.92 -13.76
C LYS A 220 -11.99 10.88 -12.69
N LYS A 221 -12.04 12.17 -12.98
CA LYS A 221 -11.70 13.25 -12.05
C LYS A 221 -12.96 13.69 -11.30
N GLU A 222 -13.46 12.86 -10.41
CA GLU A 222 -14.68 13.15 -9.64
C GLU A 222 -14.39 13.84 -8.31
N GLY A 223 -13.11 13.87 -7.89
CA GLY A 223 -12.73 14.41 -6.58
C GLY A 223 -13.06 13.46 -5.44
N GLU A 224 -13.56 14.00 -4.33
CA GLU A 224 -13.91 13.19 -3.16
C GLU A 224 -15.24 12.46 -3.33
N PHE A 225 -15.24 11.16 -3.10
CA PHE A 225 -16.47 10.37 -3.03
C PHE A 225 -16.69 9.86 -1.59
N HIS A 226 -17.96 9.69 -1.22
CA HIS A 226 -18.37 9.35 0.14
C HIS A 226 -19.09 7.99 0.26
N GLU A 227 -19.10 7.21 -0.81
CA GLU A 227 -19.59 5.85 -0.77
C GLU A 227 -18.72 4.99 0.15
N SER A 228 -19.38 4.08 0.87
CA SER A 228 -18.68 3.18 1.79
C SER A 228 -17.66 2.33 1.04
N MET A 229 -16.40 2.41 1.44
CA MET A 229 -15.31 1.64 0.90
C MET A 229 -14.64 0.84 2.02
N MET A 230 -14.51 -0.46 1.82
CA MET A 230 -13.79 -1.36 2.72
C MET A 230 -12.33 -1.55 2.24
N GLN A 231 -11.51 -2.16 3.10
CA GLN A 231 -10.10 -2.47 2.82
C GLN A 231 -9.93 -3.48 1.66
N TYR A 232 -10.98 -4.23 1.37
CA TYR A 232 -11.03 -5.28 0.36
C TYR A 232 -12.18 -5.12 -0.62
#